data_543c34026ab95eb915bb14d2c878b12e
#
_entry.id   543c34026ab95eb915bb14d2c878b12e
#
_cell.length_a   1.000
_cell.length_b   1.000
_cell.length_c   1.000
_cell.angle_alpha   90.00
_cell.angle_beta   90.00
_cell.angle_gamma   90.00
#
_symmetry.space_group_name_H-M   'P 1'
#
loop_
_entity.id
_entity.type
_entity.pdbx_description
1 polymer ?
#
loop_
_entity_poly.entity_id
_entity_poly.type
_entity_poly.pdbx_seq_one_letter_code
_entity_poly.pdbx_strand_id
1 'polypeptide(L)'
;MDWKNIQADVTKILPCDYTAGREGANITGITIHHMAGNLSIDQCYNLWSRSQTSAHYAVQADGEIGQMVNDWDTAWACGNWYANTHTISIEHANDNSNPWTVFPAALESGAHLVAALCLYYNLGRPQWLVNVFPHRYWSATACPGELYGSQKDEYINRAQQWYDAMKNGSQAAPAPSTNKPTPAPAPTNKPAPGKAIVNVHYALRNLNGGWNGTITNFNNSDSNGFAGVPCGKHDYLCAWVDHGTLKYQVHTQQDGWLGYVSQGNKNDLVNGCAGIGGHAIDGVRMYYITPNGEEYKQVYYRSQTVDREGWLNSVCDDGSTYGGDDFAGMYGEALDRLQVCISDANPF
;
A
#
# COMPACT_ATOMS: atom_id res chain seq x y z
N MET A 1 -0.27 -16.32 -19.27
CA MET A 1 1.14 -16.38 -18.82
C MET A 1 1.33 -17.56 -17.90
N ASP A 2 2.39 -18.36 -18.10
CA ASP A 2 2.74 -19.47 -17.19
C ASP A 2 3.63 -18.94 -16.07
N TRP A 3 3.13 -18.95 -14.84
CA TRP A 3 3.89 -18.46 -13.70
C TRP A 3 5.13 -19.31 -13.34
N LYS A 4 5.22 -20.55 -13.85
CA LYS A 4 6.41 -21.41 -13.65
C LYS A 4 7.54 -21.07 -14.62
N ASN A 5 7.21 -20.35 -15.68
CA ASN A 5 8.14 -19.90 -16.71
C ASN A 5 7.63 -18.56 -17.26
N ILE A 6 7.94 -17.47 -16.53
CA ILE A 6 7.48 -16.13 -16.90
C ILE A 6 8.15 -15.71 -18.21
N GLN A 7 7.34 -15.51 -19.23
CA GLN A 7 7.76 -14.97 -20.51
C GLN A 7 6.83 -13.83 -20.90
N ALA A 8 7.41 -12.69 -21.20
CA ALA A 8 6.70 -11.58 -21.83
C ALA A 8 6.35 -11.92 -23.28
N ASP A 9 5.34 -11.27 -23.84
CA ASP A 9 4.97 -11.44 -25.25
C ASP A 9 6.10 -10.98 -26.18
N VAL A 10 6.81 -9.92 -25.77
CA VAL A 10 7.99 -9.37 -26.45
C VAL A 10 9.15 -9.24 -25.48
N THR A 11 10.31 -9.77 -25.84
CA THR A 11 11.56 -9.54 -25.10
C THR A 11 12.43 -8.56 -25.87
N LYS A 12 12.66 -7.37 -25.29
CA LYS A 12 13.42 -6.29 -25.92
C LYS A 12 14.30 -5.60 -24.89
N ILE A 13 15.35 -6.33 -24.46
CA ILE A 13 16.23 -5.87 -23.38
C ILE A 13 16.97 -4.60 -23.76
N LEU A 14 16.95 -3.62 -22.88
CA LEU A 14 17.62 -2.33 -23.03
C LEU A 14 19.15 -2.54 -23.12
N PRO A 15 19.86 -1.75 -23.94
CA PRO A 15 21.32 -1.81 -24.03
C PRO A 15 22.02 -1.09 -22.87
N CYS A 16 21.30 -0.25 -22.11
CA CYS A 16 21.78 0.62 -21.03
C CYS A 16 20.64 0.98 -20.08
N ASP A 17 20.92 1.91 -19.14
CA ASP A 17 19.95 2.49 -18.20
C ASP A 17 19.34 1.47 -17.21
N TYR A 18 20.15 0.50 -16.82
CA TYR A 18 19.94 -0.43 -15.72
C TYR A 18 21.28 -0.81 -15.08
N THR A 19 21.25 -1.41 -13.92
CA THR A 19 22.45 -1.95 -13.26
C THR A 19 22.41 -3.47 -13.35
N ALA A 20 23.50 -4.07 -13.79
CA ALA A 20 23.65 -5.53 -13.82
C ALA A 20 23.64 -6.10 -12.39
N GLY A 21 22.77 -7.09 -12.15
CA GLY A 21 22.55 -7.67 -10.83
C GLY A 21 21.71 -6.77 -9.91
N ARG A 22 21.53 -7.22 -8.65
CA ARG A 22 20.73 -6.57 -7.61
C ARG A 22 21.51 -6.33 -6.31
N GLU A 23 22.84 -6.26 -6.39
CA GLU A 23 23.74 -6.07 -5.20
C GLU A 23 23.50 -7.11 -4.09
N GLY A 24 23.09 -8.32 -4.44
CA GLY A 24 22.76 -9.39 -3.48
C GLY A 24 21.37 -9.29 -2.88
N ALA A 25 20.56 -8.30 -3.26
CA ALA A 25 19.19 -8.18 -2.77
C ALA A 25 18.27 -9.23 -3.41
N ASN A 26 17.34 -9.74 -2.61
CA ASN A 26 16.25 -10.59 -3.09
C ASN A 26 15.08 -9.72 -3.57
N ILE A 27 14.33 -10.22 -4.56
CA ILE A 27 13.07 -9.61 -4.96
C ILE A 27 12.05 -9.89 -3.86
N THR A 28 11.51 -8.82 -3.26
CA THR A 28 10.56 -8.87 -2.15
C THR A 28 9.22 -8.23 -2.49
N GLY A 29 9.10 -7.65 -3.69
CA GLY A 29 7.86 -7.00 -4.10
C GLY A 29 7.84 -6.58 -5.56
N ILE A 30 6.74 -5.96 -5.94
CA ILE A 30 6.49 -5.44 -7.28
C ILE A 30 6.10 -3.96 -7.15
N THR A 31 6.73 -3.10 -7.93
CA THR A 31 6.37 -1.67 -8.00
C THR A 31 5.57 -1.39 -9.26
N ILE A 32 4.41 -0.76 -9.07
CA ILE A 32 3.46 -0.43 -10.12
C ILE A 32 3.65 1.02 -10.55
N HIS A 33 3.76 1.20 -11.86
CA HIS A 33 3.88 2.50 -12.51
C HIS A 33 2.84 2.69 -13.61
N HIS A 34 2.65 3.93 -14.03
CA HIS A 34 1.99 4.31 -15.27
C HIS A 34 2.95 5.12 -16.14
N MET A 35 2.88 4.93 -17.45
CA MET A 35 3.77 5.55 -18.42
C MET A 35 3.59 7.08 -18.55
N ALA A 36 2.61 7.67 -17.86
CA ALA A 36 2.14 9.03 -18.04
C ALA A 36 1.78 9.33 -19.53
N GLY A 37 1.29 8.30 -20.24
CA GLY A 37 0.91 8.36 -21.63
C GLY A 37 0.61 7.00 -22.24
N ASN A 38 0.12 7.02 -23.48
CA ASN A 38 -0.16 5.81 -24.26
C ASN A 38 1.07 5.44 -25.11
N LEU A 39 2.05 4.78 -24.47
CA LEU A 39 3.26 4.33 -25.17
C LEU A 39 3.18 2.85 -25.53
N SER A 40 3.67 2.52 -26.73
CA SER A 40 3.92 1.13 -27.13
C SER A 40 5.23 0.61 -26.51
N ILE A 41 5.43 -0.71 -26.55
CA ILE A 41 6.67 -1.37 -26.13
C ILE A 41 7.88 -0.77 -26.88
N ASP A 42 7.75 -0.54 -28.18
CA ASP A 42 8.81 0.08 -28.98
C ASP A 42 9.09 1.53 -28.59
N GLN A 43 8.07 2.29 -28.26
CA GLN A 43 8.24 3.66 -27.75
C GLN A 43 8.89 3.68 -26.38
N CYS A 44 8.52 2.79 -25.48
CA CYS A 44 9.18 2.62 -24.18
C CYS A 44 10.66 2.26 -24.36
N TYR A 45 10.98 1.30 -25.23
CA TYR A 45 12.36 0.91 -25.52
C TYR A 45 13.18 2.09 -26.05
N ASN A 46 12.64 2.84 -27.04
CA ASN A 46 13.33 3.98 -27.62
C ASN A 46 13.51 5.14 -26.61
N LEU A 47 12.55 5.35 -25.73
CA LEU A 47 12.61 6.36 -24.68
C LEU A 47 13.66 5.97 -23.63
N TRP A 48 13.55 4.78 -23.08
CA TRP A 48 14.42 4.34 -21.98
C TRP A 48 15.85 4.02 -22.41
N SER A 49 16.10 3.78 -23.67
CA SER A 49 17.47 3.70 -24.20
C SER A 49 18.22 5.04 -24.22
N ARG A 50 17.58 6.16 -23.75
CA ARG A 50 18.14 7.53 -23.87
C ARG A 50 17.81 8.44 -22.66
N SER A 51 17.18 7.91 -21.60
CA SER A 51 16.57 8.75 -20.57
C SER A 51 17.01 8.50 -19.13
N GLN A 52 18.01 7.67 -18.89
CA GLN A 52 18.46 7.29 -17.54
C GLN A 52 17.33 6.77 -16.63
N THR A 53 16.32 6.16 -17.25
CA THR A 53 15.19 5.51 -16.58
C THR A 53 14.87 4.20 -17.28
N SER A 54 14.33 3.23 -16.54
CA SER A 54 13.89 1.96 -17.11
C SER A 54 12.88 1.28 -16.19
N ALA A 55 12.16 0.30 -16.72
CA ALA A 55 11.38 -0.65 -15.94
C ALA A 55 11.64 -2.07 -16.42
N HIS A 56 11.33 -3.08 -15.62
CA HIS A 56 11.50 -4.48 -16.02
C HIS A 56 10.50 -4.84 -17.11
N TYR A 57 9.25 -4.39 -16.95
CA TYR A 57 8.17 -4.67 -17.88
C TYR A 57 7.42 -3.41 -18.28
N ALA A 58 6.92 -3.41 -19.52
CA ALA A 58 5.99 -2.43 -20.06
C ALA A 58 4.76 -3.16 -20.57
N VAL A 59 3.57 -2.69 -20.19
CA VAL A 59 2.28 -3.22 -20.65
C VAL A 59 1.60 -2.14 -21.49
N GLN A 60 1.50 -2.37 -22.80
CA GLN A 60 0.88 -1.39 -23.72
C GLN A 60 -0.65 -1.45 -23.69
N ALA A 61 -1.29 -0.52 -24.37
CA ALA A 61 -2.73 -0.27 -24.23
C ALA A 61 -3.64 -1.47 -24.61
N ASP A 62 -3.20 -2.34 -25.50
CA ASP A 62 -3.91 -3.57 -25.90
C ASP A 62 -3.62 -4.77 -24.98
N GLY A 63 -2.74 -4.57 -23.99
CA GLY A 63 -2.37 -5.57 -22.99
C GLY A 63 -1.12 -6.41 -23.35
N GLU A 64 -0.46 -6.17 -24.51
CA GLU A 64 0.80 -6.84 -24.82
C GLU A 64 1.88 -6.44 -23.81
N ILE A 65 2.66 -7.41 -23.34
CA ILE A 65 3.68 -7.24 -22.32
C ILE A 65 5.07 -7.34 -22.94
N GLY A 66 5.88 -6.29 -22.78
CA GLY A 66 7.29 -6.25 -23.14
C GLY A 66 8.20 -6.38 -21.93
N GLN A 67 9.23 -7.22 -22.01
CA GLN A 67 10.32 -7.24 -21.03
C GLN A 67 11.49 -6.39 -21.52
N MET A 68 11.88 -5.39 -20.70
CA MET A 68 12.90 -4.40 -21.03
C MET A 68 14.19 -4.55 -20.22
N VAL A 69 14.09 -5.04 -18.99
CA VAL A 69 15.21 -5.35 -18.09
C VAL A 69 14.99 -6.77 -17.55
N ASN A 70 16.05 -7.54 -17.43
CA ASN A 70 15.93 -8.89 -16.86
C ASN A 70 15.60 -8.79 -15.37
N ASP A 71 14.83 -9.73 -14.85
CA ASP A 71 14.43 -9.74 -13.45
C ASP A 71 15.61 -9.83 -12.47
N TRP A 72 16.74 -10.41 -12.88
CA TRP A 72 17.97 -10.48 -12.06
C TRP A 72 18.82 -9.20 -12.10
N ASP A 73 18.46 -8.23 -12.93
CA ASP A 73 19.10 -6.92 -13.03
C ASP A 73 18.26 -5.85 -12.30
N THR A 74 18.82 -4.67 -12.11
CA THR A 74 18.16 -3.56 -11.41
C THR A 74 17.70 -2.50 -12.39
N ALA A 75 16.38 -2.38 -12.60
CA ALA A 75 15.81 -1.28 -13.37
C ALA A 75 15.86 0.05 -12.56
N TRP A 76 15.99 1.17 -13.25
CA TRP A 76 16.03 2.51 -12.64
C TRP A 76 14.66 3.18 -12.73
N ALA A 77 13.70 2.67 -11.93
CA ALA A 77 12.29 3.03 -12.04
C ALA A 77 11.78 3.95 -10.92
N CYS A 78 12.27 3.75 -9.69
CA CYS A 78 11.56 4.24 -8.51
C CYS A 78 12.13 5.53 -7.91
N GLY A 79 13.25 6.06 -8.43
CA GLY A 79 13.96 7.17 -7.77
C GLY A 79 14.41 6.82 -6.34
N ASN A 80 14.40 5.54 -5.99
CA ASN A 80 14.76 4.98 -4.71
C ASN A 80 15.56 3.70 -4.92
N TRP A 81 16.81 3.67 -4.44
CA TRP A 81 17.72 2.56 -4.71
C TRP A 81 17.26 1.25 -4.07
N TYR A 82 16.75 1.31 -2.83
CA TYR A 82 16.18 0.12 -2.18
C TYR A 82 15.04 -0.48 -3.01
N ALA A 83 14.09 0.35 -3.44
CA ALA A 83 12.99 -0.12 -4.27
C ALA A 83 13.47 -0.72 -5.60
N ASN A 84 14.44 -0.08 -6.26
CA ASN A 84 14.99 -0.56 -7.53
C ASN A 84 15.62 -1.95 -7.39
N THR A 85 16.41 -2.18 -6.33
CA THR A 85 17.08 -3.47 -6.08
C THR A 85 16.15 -4.56 -5.55
N HIS A 86 15.07 -4.22 -4.85
CA HIS A 86 14.19 -5.19 -4.16
C HIS A 86 12.86 -5.45 -4.86
N THR A 87 12.51 -4.68 -5.90
CA THR A 87 11.23 -4.86 -6.59
C THR A 87 11.38 -5.07 -8.10
N ILE A 88 10.38 -5.72 -8.68
CA ILE A 88 10.16 -5.72 -10.13
C ILE A 88 9.25 -4.54 -10.46
N SER A 89 9.66 -3.68 -11.39
CA SER A 89 8.89 -2.50 -11.81
C SER A 89 8.10 -2.79 -13.08
N ILE A 90 6.80 -2.46 -13.08
CA ILE A 90 5.89 -2.68 -14.21
C ILE A 90 5.25 -1.34 -14.59
N GLU A 91 5.46 -0.89 -15.81
CA GLU A 91 4.86 0.29 -16.40
C GLU A 91 3.59 -0.07 -17.20
N HIS A 92 2.55 0.75 -17.09
CA HIS A 92 1.26 0.53 -17.74
C HIS A 92 0.91 1.71 -18.64
N ALA A 93 0.51 1.44 -19.87
CA ALA A 93 -0.03 2.47 -20.76
C ALA A 93 -1.34 3.03 -20.21
N ASN A 94 -1.46 4.34 -20.22
CA ASN A 94 -2.59 5.07 -19.69
C ASN A 94 -3.03 6.21 -20.62
N ASP A 95 -4.20 6.79 -20.37
CA ASP A 95 -4.70 7.95 -21.07
C ASP A 95 -3.70 9.12 -20.97
N ASN A 96 -3.59 9.89 -22.04
CA ASN A 96 -2.67 11.04 -22.12
C ASN A 96 -3.11 12.25 -21.29
N SER A 97 -4.30 12.19 -20.69
CA SER A 97 -4.89 13.29 -19.93
C SER A 97 -5.20 12.87 -18.48
N ASN A 98 -5.18 13.85 -17.56
CA ASN A 98 -5.72 13.65 -16.22
C ASN A 98 -7.23 13.25 -16.34
N PRO A 99 -7.66 12.18 -15.66
CA PRO A 99 -7.07 11.54 -14.45
C PRO A 99 -6.03 10.44 -14.70
N TRP A 100 -5.49 10.24 -15.89
CA TRP A 100 -4.47 9.22 -16.21
C TRP A 100 -4.91 7.79 -15.92
N THR A 101 -6.09 7.47 -16.43
CA THR A 101 -6.70 6.15 -16.33
C THR A 101 -5.94 5.14 -17.19
N VAL A 102 -5.57 4.02 -16.62
CA VAL A 102 -4.93 2.91 -17.35
C VAL A 102 -5.97 2.18 -18.19
N PHE A 103 -5.58 1.81 -19.42
CA PHE A 103 -6.46 1.09 -20.34
C PHE A 103 -6.87 -0.28 -19.80
N PRO A 104 -8.12 -0.71 -20.01
CA PRO A 104 -8.63 -1.95 -19.42
C PRO A 104 -7.80 -3.19 -19.75
N ALA A 105 -7.29 -3.31 -20.99
CA ALA A 105 -6.45 -4.46 -21.37
C ALA A 105 -5.07 -4.39 -20.69
N ALA A 106 -4.49 -3.19 -20.54
CA ALA A 106 -3.24 -2.99 -19.82
C ALA A 106 -3.41 -3.29 -18.32
N LEU A 107 -4.53 -2.89 -17.72
CA LEU A 107 -4.88 -3.22 -16.34
C LEU A 107 -4.97 -4.74 -16.15
N GLU A 108 -5.70 -5.42 -17.03
CA GLU A 108 -5.93 -6.86 -16.96
C GLU A 108 -4.60 -7.65 -17.11
N SER A 109 -3.80 -7.32 -18.13
CA SER A 109 -2.53 -7.99 -18.38
C SER A 109 -1.49 -7.69 -17.31
N GLY A 110 -1.46 -6.45 -16.81
CA GLY A 110 -0.59 -6.07 -15.69
C GLY A 110 -0.96 -6.79 -14.40
N ALA A 111 -2.24 -6.92 -14.09
CA ALA A 111 -2.73 -7.67 -12.94
C ALA A 111 -2.37 -9.17 -13.05
N HIS A 112 -2.48 -9.75 -14.25
CA HIS A 112 -2.04 -11.13 -14.53
C HIS A 112 -0.54 -11.31 -14.34
N LEU A 113 0.28 -10.37 -14.83
CA LEU A 113 1.73 -10.37 -14.65
C LEU A 113 2.12 -10.27 -13.15
N VAL A 114 1.48 -9.37 -12.40
CA VAL A 114 1.67 -9.26 -10.94
C VAL A 114 1.41 -10.59 -10.25
N ALA A 115 0.31 -11.26 -10.59
CA ALA A 115 -0.04 -12.55 -10.02
C ALA A 115 1.01 -13.63 -10.34
N ALA A 116 1.47 -13.68 -11.58
CA ALA A 116 2.50 -14.63 -12.02
C ALA A 116 3.83 -14.39 -11.29
N LEU A 117 4.28 -13.13 -11.20
CA LEU A 117 5.51 -12.75 -10.47
C LEU A 117 5.40 -13.06 -8.98
N CYS A 118 4.24 -12.81 -8.36
CA CYS A 118 4.02 -13.16 -6.95
C CYS A 118 4.12 -14.67 -6.69
N LEU A 119 3.65 -15.51 -7.61
CA LEU A 119 3.80 -16.97 -7.52
C LEU A 119 5.25 -17.39 -7.77
N TYR A 120 5.88 -16.87 -8.80
CA TYR A 120 7.23 -17.24 -9.22
C TYR A 120 8.27 -16.93 -8.14
N TYR A 121 8.21 -15.72 -7.56
CA TYR A 121 9.12 -15.27 -6.51
C TYR A 121 8.65 -15.61 -5.09
N ASN A 122 7.55 -16.37 -4.96
CA ASN A 122 6.97 -16.76 -3.66
C ASN A 122 6.70 -15.55 -2.74
N LEU A 123 6.20 -14.45 -3.31
CA LEU A 123 5.90 -13.21 -2.57
C LEU A 123 4.59 -13.30 -1.77
N GLY A 124 3.80 -14.34 -1.99
CA GLY A 124 2.44 -14.46 -1.45
C GLY A 124 1.38 -13.89 -2.36
N ARG A 125 0.12 -13.93 -1.93
CA ARG A 125 -1.02 -13.39 -2.67
C ARG A 125 -0.87 -11.88 -2.86
N PRO A 126 -1.10 -11.32 -4.06
CA PRO A 126 -0.94 -9.89 -4.30
C PRO A 126 -1.71 -9.01 -3.31
N GLN A 127 -1.04 -8.07 -2.70
CA GLN A 127 -1.63 -7.16 -1.73
C GLN A 127 -0.87 -5.83 -1.74
N TRP A 128 -1.64 -4.71 -1.84
CA TRP A 128 -1.05 -3.38 -1.79
C TRP A 128 -0.27 -3.16 -0.49
N LEU A 129 0.88 -2.51 -0.60
CA LEU A 129 1.79 -2.11 0.49
C LEU A 129 2.39 -3.29 1.28
N VAL A 130 2.16 -4.54 0.83
CA VAL A 130 2.79 -5.74 1.39
C VAL A 130 3.81 -6.32 0.41
N ASN A 131 3.38 -6.61 -0.81
CA ASN A 131 4.19 -7.15 -1.89
C ASN A 131 3.93 -6.49 -3.26
N VAL A 132 2.94 -5.58 -3.33
CA VAL A 132 2.66 -4.72 -4.48
C VAL A 132 2.65 -3.26 -4.00
N PHE A 133 3.46 -2.42 -4.60
CA PHE A 133 3.68 -1.05 -4.15
C PHE A 133 3.39 -0.06 -5.28
N PRO A 134 2.67 1.04 -5.04
CA PRO A 134 2.61 2.13 -6.00
C PRO A 134 3.95 2.89 -6.00
N HIS A 135 4.39 3.43 -7.13
CA HIS A 135 5.65 4.20 -7.21
C HIS A 135 5.72 5.32 -6.16
N ARG A 136 4.60 6.01 -5.91
CA ARG A 136 4.50 7.06 -4.89
C ARG A 136 4.80 6.60 -3.45
N TYR A 137 4.90 5.31 -3.22
CA TYR A 137 5.33 4.77 -1.93
C TYR A 137 6.84 5.00 -1.68
N TRP A 138 7.62 5.05 -2.75
CA TRP A 138 9.08 5.11 -2.70
C TRP A 138 9.64 6.52 -2.89
N SER A 139 8.94 7.37 -3.64
CA SER A 139 9.38 8.72 -3.99
C SER A 139 8.19 9.66 -4.18
N ALA A 140 8.44 10.97 -4.09
CA ALA A 140 7.40 12.00 -4.28
C ALA A 140 6.99 12.09 -5.75
N THR A 141 5.91 11.40 -6.14
CA THR A 141 5.38 11.37 -7.51
C THR A 141 3.88 11.12 -7.52
N ALA A 142 3.21 11.53 -8.60
CA ALA A 142 1.80 11.18 -8.83
C ALA A 142 1.61 9.75 -9.38
N CYS A 143 2.69 9.10 -9.84
CA CYS A 143 2.66 7.72 -10.34
C CYS A 143 2.25 6.74 -9.22
N PRO A 144 1.42 5.74 -9.49
CA PRO A 144 0.92 5.28 -10.79
C PRO A 144 -0.46 5.84 -11.20
N GLY A 145 -0.79 7.07 -10.86
CA GLY A 145 -2.07 7.68 -11.25
C GLY A 145 -3.26 6.91 -10.69
N GLU A 146 -4.22 6.61 -11.56
CA GLU A 146 -5.47 5.93 -11.19
C GLU A 146 -5.30 4.43 -10.86
N LEU A 147 -4.18 3.80 -11.21
CA LEU A 147 -3.89 2.43 -10.71
C LEU A 147 -3.75 2.36 -9.18
N TYR A 148 -3.46 3.49 -8.55
CA TYR A 148 -3.53 3.63 -7.08
C TYR A 148 -4.48 4.77 -6.69
N GLY A 149 -5.53 4.94 -7.49
CA GLY A 149 -6.67 5.84 -7.34
C GLY A 149 -7.96 5.06 -7.58
N SER A 150 -8.76 5.51 -8.54
CA SER A 150 -10.08 4.91 -8.85
C SER A 150 -10.03 3.46 -9.38
N GLN A 151 -8.89 3.03 -9.95
CA GLN A 151 -8.70 1.65 -10.46
C GLN A 151 -7.98 0.73 -9.45
N LYS A 152 -7.66 1.21 -8.26
CA LYS A 152 -6.85 0.53 -7.26
C LYS A 152 -7.41 -0.84 -6.87
N ASP A 153 -8.69 -0.87 -6.52
CA ASP A 153 -9.35 -2.09 -6.06
C ASP A 153 -9.57 -3.07 -7.22
N GLU A 154 -9.92 -2.57 -8.39
CA GLU A 154 -10.04 -3.39 -9.59
C GLU A 154 -8.73 -4.09 -9.90
N TYR A 155 -7.62 -3.35 -9.93
CA TYR A 155 -6.30 -3.88 -10.24
C TYR A 155 -5.86 -4.99 -9.28
N ILE A 156 -5.93 -4.73 -7.98
CA ILE A 156 -5.47 -5.71 -6.98
C ILE A 156 -6.40 -6.93 -6.91
N ASN A 157 -7.71 -6.74 -7.01
CA ASN A 157 -8.67 -7.83 -7.04
C ASN A 157 -8.47 -8.73 -8.27
N ARG A 158 -8.16 -8.16 -9.45
CA ARG A 158 -7.83 -8.93 -10.65
C ARG A 158 -6.53 -9.71 -10.46
N ALA A 159 -5.50 -9.10 -9.89
CA ALA A 159 -4.24 -9.78 -9.59
C ALA A 159 -4.44 -10.95 -8.62
N GLN A 160 -5.28 -10.77 -7.60
CA GLN A 160 -5.62 -11.83 -6.65
C GLN A 160 -6.40 -12.97 -7.30
N GLN A 161 -7.37 -12.67 -8.16
CA GLN A 161 -8.13 -13.69 -8.90
C GLN A 161 -7.21 -14.52 -9.80
N TRP A 162 -6.30 -13.88 -10.51
CA TRP A 162 -5.29 -14.57 -11.33
C TRP A 162 -4.36 -15.44 -10.48
N TYR A 163 -3.89 -14.90 -9.36
CA TYR A 163 -3.03 -15.66 -8.42
C TYR A 163 -3.72 -16.92 -7.93
N ASP A 164 -4.96 -16.80 -7.49
CA ASP A 164 -5.73 -17.94 -6.96
C ASP A 164 -6.02 -18.95 -8.08
N ALA A 165 -6.39 -18.52 -9.28
CA ALA A 165 -6.63 -19.38 -10.43
C ALA A 165 -5.36 -20.15 -10.83
N MET A 166 -4.23 -19.46 -11.01
CA MET A 166 -2.97 -20.08 -11.40
C MET A 166 -2.42 -21.03 -10.33
N LYS A 167 -2.55 -20.66 -9.05
CA LYS A 167 -2.16 -21.52 -7.92
C LYS A 167 -2.96 -22.83 -7.90
N ASN A 168 -4.23 -22.78 -8.32
CA ASN A 168 -5.11 -23.95 -8.44
C ASN A 168 -5.01 -24.67 -9.80
N GLY A 169 -4.02 -24.34 -10.62
CA GLY A 169 -3.73 -25.00 -11.89
C GLY A 169 -4.59 -24.54 -13.08
N SER A 170 -5.36 -23.45 -12.95
CA SER A 170 -6.09 -22.85 -14.06
C SER A 170 -5.21 -21.89 -14.84
N GLN A 171 -5.17 -22.03 -16.18
CA GLN A 171 -4.56 -21.06 -17.09
C GLN A 171 -5.60 -20.20 -17.81
N ALA A 172 -6.87 -20.46 -17.60
CA ALA A 172 -7.95 -19.65 -18.16
C ALA A 172 -8.15 -18.36 -17.36
N ALA A 173 -8.45 -17.27 -18.05
CA ALA A 173 -8.82 -16.02 -17.40
C ALA A 173 -9.97 -16.29 -16.42
N PRO A 174 -9.84 -15.93 -15.14
CA PRO A 174 -10.98 -15.98 -14.24
C PRO A 174 -12.11 -15.13 -14.84
N ALA A 175 -13.35 -15.62 -14.78
CA ALA A 175 -14.46 -14.81 -15.22
C ALA A 175 -14.39 -13.45 -14.51
N PRO A 176 -14.59 -12.33 -15.22
CA PRO A 176 -14.68 -11.04 -14.56
C PRO A 176 -15.69 -11.18 -13.43
N SER A 177 -15.32 -10.83 -12.22
CA SER A 177 -16.31 -10.78 -11.14
C SER A 177 -17.40 -9.83 -11.62
N THR A 178 -18.62 -10.37 -11.83
CA THR A 178 -19.78 -9.56 -12.19
C THR A 178 -20.23 -8.69 -11.02
N ASN A 179 -19.50 -8.72 -9.93
CA ASN A 179 -19.53 -7.74 -8.88
C ASN A 179 -18.73 -6.48 -9.31
N LYS A 180 -19.15 -5.88 -10.45
CA LYS A 180 -19.00 -4.44 -10.57
C LYS A 180 -19.74 -3.87 -9.37
N PRO A 181 -19.10 -3.11 -8.47
CA PRO A 181 -19.87 -2.34 -7.52
C PRO A 181 -20.79 -1.47 -8.38
N THR A 182 -22.07 -1.77 -8.38
CA THR A 182 -23.08 -0.81 -8.85
C THR A 182 -22.74 0.45 -8.08
N PRO A 183 -22.57 1.62 -8.75
CA PRO A 183 -22.37 2.86 -8.02
C PRO A 183 -23.43 2.86 -6.94
N ALA A 184 -23.01 2.77 -5.68
CA ALA A 184 -23.95 2.78 -4.58
C ALA A 184 -24.80 4.03 -4.78
N PRO A 185 -26.15 3.93 -4.74
CA PRO A 185 -26.98 5.13 -4.69
C PRO A 185 -26.39 6.02 -3.60
N ALA A 186 -26.24 7.29 -3.88
CA ALA A 186 -25.73 8.24 -2.90
C ALA A 186 -26.40 7.92 -1.55
N PRO A 187 -25.63 7.62 -0.49
CA PRO A 187 -26.18 7.04 0.71
C PRO A 187 -27.17 8.00 1.34
N THR A 188 -28.44 7.68 1.25
CA THR A 188 -29.51 8.39 1.96
C THR A 188 -29.67 7.91 3.40
N ASN A 189 -28.88 6.87 3.81
CA ASN A 189 -28.77 6.44 5.20
C ASN A 189 -27.32 6.15 5.51
N LYS A 190 -26.75 6.83 6.50
CA LYS A 190 -25.44 6.51 7.08
C LYS A 190 -25.49 5.04 7.51
N PRO A 191 -24.58 4.15 6.98
CA PRO A 191 -24.51 2.78 7.47
C PRO A 191 -24.33 2.76 8.99
N ALA A 192 -24.90 1.78 9.65
CA ALA A 192 -24.60 1.57 11.07
C ALA A 192 -23.07 1.42 11.23
N PRO A 193 -22.47 1.98 12.28
CA PRO A 193 -21.02 1.87 12.50
C PRO A 193 -20.58 0.40 12.46
N GLY A 194 -19.48 0.10 11.76
CA GLY A 194 -18.88 -1.22 11.73
C GLY A 194 -18.53 -1.69 13.14
N LYS A 195 -18.75 -2.98 13.44
CA LYS A 195 -18.43 -3.57 14.73
C LYS A 195 -17.00 -4.13 14.68
N ALA A 196 -16.23 -3.92 15.77
CA ALA A 196 -14.93 -4.54 15.91
C ALA A 196 -15.03 -6.07 15.80
N ILE A 197 -14.24 -6.66 14.90
CA ILE A 197 -14.21 -8.12 14.61
C ILE A 197 -12.89 -8.75 14.99
N VAL A 198 -11.84 -7.96 15.18
CA VAL A 198 -10.56 -8.36 15.79
C VAL A 198 -10.20 -7.30 16.81
N ASN A 199 -9.80 -7.73 18.01
CA ASN A 199 -9.35 -6.77 19.01
C ASN A 199 -8.01 -6.18 18.61
N VAL A 200 -7.93 -4.87 18.60
CA VAL A 200 -6.72 -4.10 18.46
C VAL A 200 -6.43 -3.37 19.78
N HIS A 201 -5.21 -3.53 20.27
CA HIS A 201 -4.71 -2.90 21.49
C HIS A 201 -3.67 -1.86 21.11
N TYR A 202 -3.76 -0.67 21.69
CA TYR A 202 -2.82 0.40 21.37
C TYR A 202 -2.68 1.40 22.51
N ALA A 203 -1.54 2.06 22.56
CA ALA A 203 -1.24 3.10 23.53
C ALA A 203 -0.28 4.12 22.94
N LEU A 204 -0.42 5.38 23.37
CA LEU A 204 0.51 6.44 23.10
C LEU A 204 1.37 6.73 24.34
N ARG A 205 2.63 7.06 24.14
CA ARG A 205 3.54 7.52 25.18
C ARG A 205 3.59 9.05 25.15
N ASN A 206 3.47 9.68 26.31
CA ASN A 206 3.61 11.15 26.40
C ASN A 206 5.02 11.57 25.96
N LEU A 207 5.12 12.71 25.30
CA LEU A 207 6.38 13.29 24.85
C LEU A 207 7.37 13.40 26.01
N ASN A 208 8.49 12.70 25.95
CA ASN A 208 9.48 12.61 27.05
C ASN A 208 8.91 12.09 28.39
N GLY A 209 7.78 11.38 28.34
CA GLY A 209 7.06 10.94 29.54
C GLY A 209 6.83 9.43 29.60
N GLY A 210 5.80 9.03 30.33
CA GLY A 210 5.37 7.65 30.50
C GLY A 210 4.28 7.24 29.50
N TRP A 211 4.01 5.92 29.43
CA TRP A 211 2.91 5.35 28.68
C TRP A 211 1.56 5.71 29.27
N ASN A 212 0.62 6.07 28.44
CA ASN A 212 -0.80 6.12 28.81
C ASN A 212 -1.41 4.72 28.89
N GLY A 213 -2.63 4.62 29.38
CA GLY A 213 -3.38 3.37 29.42
C GLY A 213 -3.47 2.70 28.05
N THR A 214 -3.49 1.36 28.01
CA THR A 214 -3.77 0.63 26.78
C THR A 214 -5.26 0.66 26.50
N ILE A 215 -5.62 1.01 25.27
CA ILE A 215 -6.99 1.00 24.77
C ILE A 215 -7.18 -0.27 23.94
N THR A 216 -8.36 -0.88 24.08
CA THR A 216 -8.80 -1.99 23.23
C THR A 216 -9.94 -1.52 22.37
N ASN A 217 -9.76 -1.59 21.04
CA ASN A 217 -10.70 -1.00 20.08
C ASN A 217 -10.92 0.50 20.37
N PHE A 218 -12.14 0.99 20.24
CA PHE A 218 -12.47 2.35 20.66
C PHE A 218 -13.93 2.43 21.12
N ASN A 219 -14.26 3.49 21.86
CA ASN A 219 -15.63 3.92 22.03
C ASN A 219 -15.72 5.45 22.02
N ASN A 220 -16.92 5.97 21.82
CA ASN A 220 -17.18 7.42 21.82
C ASN A 220 -17.90 7.86 23.11
N SER A 221 -18.02 6.98 24.08
CA SER A 221 -18.84 7.20 25.29
C SER A 221 -18.06 7.81 26.43
N ASP A 222 -16.73 7.57 26.47
CA ASP A 222 -15.91 8.02 27.60
C ASP A 222 -14.45 8.31 27.19
N SER A 223 -13.67 8.80 28.14
CA SER A 223 -12.26 9.16 27.96
C SER A 223 -11.31 7.95 27.79
N ASN A 224 -11.79 6.73 27.98
CA ASN A 224 -11.01 5.50 27.77
C ASN A 224 -11.23 4.93 26.38
N GLY A 225 -11.98 5.61 25.54
CA GLY A 225 -12.27 5.20 24.17
C GLY A 225 -11.24 5.62 23.13
N PHE A 226 -10.10 6.19 23.53
CA PHE A 226 -9.00 6.61 22.68
C PHE A 226 -7.66 6.52 23.41
N ALA A 227 -6.58 6.29 22.66
CA ALA A 227 -5.22 6.45 23.20
C ALA A 227 -4.78 7.91 23.14
N GLY A 228 -3.98 8.32 24.11
CA GLY A 228 -3.47 9.68 24.23
C GLY A 228 -4.14 10.52 25.30
N VAL A 229 -3.81 11.79 25.34
CA VAL A 229 -4.33 12.76 26.30
C VAL A 229 -4.69 14.04 25.57
N PRO A 230 -5.93 14.56 25.75
CA PRO A 230 -6.31 15.84 25.14
C PRO A 230 -5.28 16.93 25.37
N CYS A 231 -4.91 17.66 24.32
CA CYS A 231 -3.86 18.68 24.32
C CYS A 231 -2.45 18.15 24.66
N GLY A 232 -2.26 16.84 24.77
CA GLY A 232 -0.96 16.21 25.02
C GLY A 232 -0.24 15.89 23.72
N LYS A 233 1.11 15.90 23.75
CA LYS A 233 1.96 15.45 22.63
C LYS A 233 2.53 14.08 22.97
N HIS A 234 2.78 13.27 21.93
CA HIS A 234 3.20 11.89 22.06
C HIS A 234 4.42 11.62 21.18
N ASP A 235 5.30 10.72 21.60
CA ASP A 235 6.55 10.38 20.88
C ASP A 235 6.69 8.90 20.52
N TYR A 236 5.85 8.03 21.07
CA TYR A 236 5.77 6.62 20.68
C TYR A 236 4.33 6.13 20.61
N LEU A 237 4.10 5.26 19.62
CA LEU A 237 2.91 4.42 19.47
C LEU A 237 3.31 2.97 19.66
N CYS A 238 2.56 2.23 20.48
CA CYS A 238 2.67 0.78 20.61
C CYS A 238 1.31 0.17 20.30
N ALA A 239 1.25 -0.79 19.35
CA ALA A 239 0.00 -1.42 18.96
C ALA A 239 0.18 -2.91 18.65
N TRP A 240 -0.85 -3.73 18.93
CA TRP A 240 -0.90 -5.17 18.61
C TRP A 240 -2.34 -5.65 18.47
N VAL A 241 -2.51 -6.87 17.96
CA VAL A 241 -3.81 -7.50 17.73
C VAL A 241 -3.83 -8.89 18.35
N ASP A 242 -5.02 -9.39 18.70
CA ASP A 242 -5.21 -10.75 19.23
C ASP A 242 -5.16 -11.80 18.09
N HIS A 243 -5.38 -11.40 16.84
CA HIS A 243 -5.41 -12.28 15.69
C HIS A 243 -4.89 -11.56 14.43
N GLY A 244 -4.21 -12.28 13.54
CA GLY A 244 -3.56 -11.69 12.37
C GLY A 244 -2.31 -10.90 12.71
N THR A 245 -1.96 -9.93 11.89
CA THR A 245 -0.79 -9.06 12.11
C THR A 245 -1.13 -7.61 11.83
N LEU A 246 -0.80 -6.72 12.74
CA LEU A 246 -0.88 -5.28 12.55
C LEU A 246 0.52 -4.73 12.27
N LYS A 247 0.69 -4.05 11.14
CA LYS A 247 1.85 -3.21 10.87
C LYS A 247 1.48 -1.76 11.11
N TYR A 248 2.36 -1.01 11.74
CA TYR A 248 2.15 0.41 11.99
C TYR A 248 3.47 1.18 11.96
N GLN A 249 3.39 2.43 11.59
CA GLN A 249 4.49 3.39 11.60
C GLN A 249 3.96 4.76 12.01
N VAL A 250 4.87 5.63 12.42
CA VAL A 250 4.54 7.02 12.72
C VAL A 250 5.41 7.96 11.88
N HIS A 251 4.87 9.14 11.64
CA HIS A 251 5.59 10.30 11.13
C HIS A 251 5.89 11.24 12.30
N THR A 252 7.07 11.83 12.28
CA THR A 252 7.45 12.91 13.19
C THR A 252 7.85 14.14 12.39
N GLN A 253 7.71 15.30 12.99
CA GLN A 253 8.08 16.55 12.33
C GLN A 253 9.58 16.64 12.02
N GLN A 254 10.43 15.94 12.79
CA GLN A 254 11.87 15.96 12.65
C GLN A 254 12.44 14.94 11.68
N ASP A 255 11.83 13.73 11.63
CA ASP A 255 12.42 12.58 10.97
C ASP A 255 11.63 12.11 9.75
N GLY A 256 10.38 12.60 9.56
CA GLY A 256 9.48 12.08 8.56
C GLY A 256 8.89 10.71 8.96
N TRP A 257 8.54 9.88 7.98
CA TRP A 257 8.04 8.53 8.23
C TRP A 257 9.15 7.60 8.73
N LEU A 258 8.92 6.98 9.87
CA LEU A 258 9.80 5.95 10.44
C LEU A 258 9.47 4.56 9.87
N GLY A 259 10.32 3.57 10.14
CA GLY A 259 10.09 2.19 9.71
C GLY A 259 8.83 1.56 10.33
N TYR A 260 8.24 0.60 9.60
CA TYR A 260 7.11 -0.18 10.12
C TYR A 260 7.52 -1.09 11.29
N VAL A 261 6.65 -1.16 12.28
CA VAL A 261 6.70 -2.09 13.41
C VAL A 261 5.52 -3.06 13.28
N SER A 262 5.75 -4.34 13.59
CA SER A 262 4.69 -5.37 13.55
C SER A 262 4.50 -6.10 14.89
N GLN A 263 5.16 -5.62 15.94
CA GLN A 263 5.05 -6.16 17.30
C GLN A 263 4.61 -5.04 18.25
N GLY A 264 3.87 -5.40 19.31
CA GLY A 264 3.47 -4.47 20.36
C GLY A 264 4.14 -4.82 21.69
N ASN A 265 5.22 -4.11 22.02
CA ASN A 265 5.92 -4.29 23.30
C ASN A 265 6.39 -2.93 23.83
N LYS A 266 5.69 -2.41 24.82
CA LYS A 266 6.00 -1.12 25.46
C LYS A 266 7.39 -1.07 26.13
N ASN A 267 8.00 -2.22 26.40
CA ASN A 267 9.33 -2.32 27.01
C ASN A 267 10.47 -2.37 25.97
N ASP A 268 10.13 -2.54 24.68
CA ASP A 268 11.07 -2.50 23.56
C ASP A 268 10.76 -1.31 22.67
N LEU A 269 11.39 -0.19 22.93
CA LEU A 269 11.20 1.04 22.16
C LEU A 269 11.87 1.00 20.76
N VAL A 270 12.67 -0.02 20.47
CA VAL A 270 13.37 -0.14 19.19
C VAL A 270 12.57 -0.97 18.19
N ASN A 271 12.06 -2.13 18.60
CA ASN A 271 11.38 -3.06 17.70
C ASN A 271 9.90 -3.26 18.04
N GLY A 272 9.49 -2.95 19.25
CA GLY A 272 8.13 -3.13 19.76
C GLY A 272 7.23 -1.91 19.73
N CYS A 273 7.76 -0.76 19.32
CA CYS A 273 7.03 0.52 19.27
C CYS A 273 7.52 1.36 18.10
N ALA A 274 6.62 2.16 17.52
CA ALA A 274 6.98 3.15 16.49
C ALA A 274 7.14 4.53 17.13
N GLY A 275 8.26 5.19 16.89
CA GLY A 275 8.52 6.53 17.42
C GLY A 275 10.00 6.77 17.73
N ILE A 276 10.31 7.99 18.12
CA ILE A 276 11.61 8.42 18.63
C ILE A 276 11.39 9.29 19.85
N GLY A 277 12.12 9.00 20.94
CA GLY A 277 11.99 9.74 22.19
C GLY A 277 12.21 11.23 22.03
N GLY A 278 11.26 12.04 22.45
CA GLY A 278 11.31 13.50 22.35
C GLY A 278 10.87 14.08 21.00
N HIS A 279 10.53 13.24 20.00
CA HIS A 279 10.06 13.71 18.69
C HIS A 279 8.55 13.51 18.58
N ALA A 280 7.81 14.62 18.44
CA ALA A 280 6.36 14.58 18.44
C ALA A 280 5.83 13.89 17.16
N ILE A 281 4.92 12.93 17.37
CA ILE A 281 4.18 12.28 16.29
C ILE A 281 3.19 13.29 15.71
N ASP A 282 3.10 13.40 14.39
CA ASP A 282 2.12 14.18 13.66
C ASP A 282 1.40 13.39 12.56
N GLY A 283 1.76 12.10 12.40
CA GLY A 283 1.09 11.17 11.50
C GLY A 283 1.20 9.72 11.95
N VAL A 284 0.15 8.94 11.71
CA VAL A 284 0.09 7.49 11.99
C VAL A 284 -0.41 6.79 10.74
N ARG A 285 0.28 5.72 10.34
CA ARG A 285 -0.14 4.81 9.28
C ARG A 285 -0.22 3.40 9.83
N MET A 286 -1.30 2.70 9.55
CA MET A 286 -1.54 1.34 10.00
C MET A 286 -1.97 0.44 8.85
N TYR A 287 -1.69 -0.85 8.97
CA TYR A 287 -2.05 -1.84 8.00
C TYR A 287 -2.33 -3.19 8.68
N TYR A 288 -3.52 -3.75 8.44
CA TYR A 288 -3.89 -5.07 8.98
C TYR A 288 -3.69 -6.17 7.95
N ILE A 289 -2.91 -7.18 8.29
CA ILE A 289 -2.69 -8.37 7.47
C ILE A 289 -3.66 -9.46 7.93
N THR A 290 -4.69 -9.68 7.15
CA THR A 290 -5.65 -10.77 7.36
C THR A 290 -4.96 -12.12 7.16
N PRO A 291 -5.11 -13.08 8.09
CA PRO A 291 -4.58 -14.43 7.91
C PRO A 291 -5.06 -15.10 6.64
N ASN A 292 -4.20 -15.95 6.06
CA ASN A 292 -4.51 -16.68 4.84
C ASN A 292 -5.78 -17.54 5.00
N GLY A 293 -6.71 -17.40 4.05
CA GLY A 293 -7.97 -18.18 4.02
C GLY A 293 -9.13 -17.54 4.77
N GLU A 294 -8.93 -16.38 5.38
CA GLU A 294 -10.00 -15.59 5.98
C GLU A 294 -10.51 -14.49 5.05
N GLU A 295 -11.74 -14.03 5.30
CA GLU A 295 -12.26 -12.82 4.65
C GLU A 295 -11.40 -11.61 4.98
N TYR A 296 -11.14 -10.78 3.97
CA TYR A 296 -10.32 -9.58 4.11
C TYR A 296 -10.93 -8.61 5.13
N LYS A 297 -10.10 -8.12 6.04
CA LYS A 297 -10.44 -7.16 7.09
C LYS A 297 -9.49 -5.99 7.03
N GLN A 298 -9.94 -4.82 7.41
CA GLN A 298 -9.16 -3.58 7.37
C GLN A 298 -9.05 -2.96 8.76
N VAL A 299 -7.93 -2.27 9.01
CA VAL A 299 -7.82 -1.39 10.15
C VAL A 299 -8.31 -0.01 9.77
N TYR A 300 -9.33 0.49 10.50
CA TYR A 300 -9.80 1.86 10.44
C TYR A 300 -9.24 2.63 11.62
N TYR A 301 -8.78 3.85 11.38
CA TYR A 301 -8.21 4.69 12.42
C TYR A 301 -8.40 6.16 12.12
N ARG A 302 -8.45 6.96 13.17
CA ARG A 302 -8.51 8.42 13.07
C ARG A 302 -7.76 9.07 14.23
N SER A 303 -7.31 10.28 14.03
CA SER A 303 -6.60 11.06 15.02
C SER A 303 -7.25 12.42 15.29
N GLN A 304 -6.86 13.01 16.37
CA GLN A 304 -7.04 14.44 16.64
C GLN A 304 -5.67 15.05 16.91
N THR A 305 -5.46 16.29 16.51
CA THR A 305 -4.23 17.03 16.77
C THR A 305 -4.41 18.01 17.92
N VAL A 306 -3.31 18.44 18.51
CA VAL A 306 -3.30 19.44 19.61
C VAL A 306 -3.93 20.78 19.16
N ASP A 307 -3.75 21.11 17.87
CA ASP A 307 -4.09 22.42 17.33
C ASP A 307 -5.53 22.50 16.77
N ARG A 308 -6.30 21.39 16.81
CA ARG A 308 -7.65 21.31 16.23
C ARG A 308 -8.70 20.85 17.24
N GLU A 309 -9.89 21.43 17.13
CA GLU A 309 -11.07 20.91 17.80
C GLU A 309 -11.69 19.78 16.95
N GLY A 310 -11.87 18.60 17.55
CA GLY A 310 -12.53 17.46 16.93
C GLY A 310 -11.60 16.50 16.18
N TRP A 311 -12.16 15.34 15.84
CA TRP A 311 -11.48 14.28 15.13
C TRP A 311 -11.28 14.65 13.66
N LEU A 312 -10.10 14.36 13.13
CA LEU A 312 -9.87 14.31 11.70
C LEU A 312 -10.66 13.14 11.07
N ASN A 313 -10.77 13.15 9.75
CA ASN A 313 -11.44 12.07 9.03
C ASN A 313 -10.77 10.72 9.33
N SER A 314 -11.57 9.65 9.34
CA SER A 314 -11.05 8.31 9.48
C SER A 314 -10.39 7.84 8.18
N VAL A 315 -9.36 7.04 8.34
CA VAL A 315 -8.57 6.42 7.29
C VAL A 315 -8.65 4.92 7.44
N CYS A 316 -8.49 4.15 6.39
CA CYS A 316 -8.28 2.71 6.47
C CYS A 316 -6.92 2.33 5.88
N ASP A 317 -6.46 1.14 6.21
CA ASP A 317 -5.09 0.68 5.92
C ASP A 317 -4.64 0.85 4.46
N ASP A 318 -5.55 0.91 3.51
CA ASP A 318 -5.26 1.10 2.08
C ASP A 318 -5.55 2.51 1.56
N GLY A 319 -6.01 3.41 2.42
CA GLY A 319 -6.37 4.77 2.02
C GLY A 319 -7.66 4.90 1.21
N SER A 320 -8.46 3.82 1.07
CA SER A 320 -9.67 3.81 0.23
C SER A 320 -10.82 4.66 0.78
N THR A 321 -10.81 4.98 2.07
CA THR A 321 -11.93 5.66 2.74
C THR A 321 -12.07 7.13 2.35
N TYR A 322 -10.96 7.83 2.10
CA TYR A 322 -10.95 9.28 1.80
C TYR A 322 -9.95 9.64 0.70
N GLY A 323 -10.23 9.20 -0.52
CA GLY A 323 -9.58 9.76 -1.71
C GLY A 323 -8.05 9.65 -1.78
N GLY A 324 -7.46 8.66 -1.13
CA GLY A 324 -6.01 8.43 -1.16
C GLY A 324 -5.27 8.91 0.09
N ASP A 325 -5.98 9.39 1.12
CA ASP A 325 -5.39 9.67 2.43
C ASP A 325 -5.18 8.33 3.15
N ASP A 326 -3.92 7.95 3.34
CA ASP A 326 -3.49 6.66 3.88
C ASP A 326 -2.90 6.79 5.29
N PHE A 327 -3.02 7.95 5.91
CA PHE A 327 -2.56 8.20 7.29
C PHE A 327 -3.51 9.08 8.07
N ALA A 328 -3.57 8.87 9.38
CA ALA A 328 -4.28 9.74 10.31
C ALA A 328 -3.31 10.74 10.93
N GLY A 329 -3.56 12.01 10.76
CA GLY A 329 -2.72 13.10 11.26
C GLY A 329 -2.73 14.32 10.35
N MET A 330 -1.89 15.27 10.71
CA MET A 330 -1.65 16.47 9.93
C MET A 330 -0.19 16.87 10.11
N TYR A 331 0.57 16.88 9.03
CA TYR A 331 1.99 17.26 9.08
C TYR A 331 2.19 18.62 9.73
N GLY A 332 3.08 18.66 10.73
CA GLY A 332 3.37 19.84 11.49
C GLY A 332 2.49 20.06 12.73
N GLU A 333 1.40 19.29 12.89
CA GLU A 333 0.51 19.37 14.04
C GLU A 333 0.64 18.11 14.91
N ALA A 334 1.08 18.24 16.15
CA ALA A 334 1.26 17.10 17.03
C ALA A 334 -0.05 16.36 17.30
N LEU A 335 -0.03 15.03 17.18
CA LEU A 335 -1.16 14.16 17.48
C LEU A 335 -1.40 14.10 18.99
N ASP A 336 -2.66 14.34 19.42
CA ASP A 336 -3.04 14.26 20.82
C ASP A 336 -3.84 13.00 21.17
N ARG A 337 -4.63 12.47 20.24
CA ARG A 337 -5.49 11.30 20.42
C ARG A 337 -5.57 10.43 19.18
N LEU A 338 -5.74 9.13 19.40
CA LEU A 338 -5.88 8.13 18.35
C LEU A 338 -7.01 7.16 18.68
N GLN A 339 -7.85 6.83 17.71
CA GLN A 339 -8.80 5.73 17.74
C GLN A 339 -8.51 4.74 16.64
N VAL A 340 -8.61 3.45 16.96
CA VAL A 340 -8.31 2.34 16.02
C VAL A 340 -9.36 1.24 16.16
N CYS A 341 -9.76 0.65 15.04
CA CYS A 341 -10.69 -0.48 14.99
C CYS A 341 -10.37 -1.38 13.79
N ILE A 342 -10.43 -2.70 13.97
CA ILE A 342 -10.41 -3.64 12.85
C ILE A 342 -11.83 -4.14 12.64
N SER A 343 -12.40 -3.87 11.48
CA SER A 343 -13.79 -4.17 11.16
C SER A 343 -13.99 -4.42 9.66
N ASP A 344 -15.18 -4.88 9.32
CA ASP A 344 -15.66 -5.13 7.95
C ASP A 344 -16.22 -3.87 7.26
N ALA A 345 -16.44 -2.80 8.01
CA ALA A 345 -16.91 -1.51 7.52
C ALA A 345 -16.38 -0.37 8.39
N ASN A 346 -16.38 0.85 7.85
CA ASN A 346 -15.94 2.04 8.60
C ASN A 346 -16.78 2.23 9.89
N PRO A 347 -16.17 2.18 11.08
CA PRO A 347 -16.87 2.27 12.36
C PRO A 347 -17.08 3.73 12.86
N PHE A 348 -16.54 4.75 12.16
CA PHE A 348 -16.53 6.16 12.57
C PHE A 348 -17.62 7.03 11.98
#